data_9dc0599ee53042d58899abcffeda5f6f
#
_entry.id   9dc0599ee53042d58899abcffeda5f6f
#
_cell.length_a   1.000
_cell.length_b   1.000
_cell.length_c   1.000
_cell.angle_alpha   90.00
_cell.angle_beta   90.00
_cell.angle_gamma   90.00
#
_symmetry.space_group_name_H-M   'P 1'
#
loop_
_entity.id
_entity.type
_entity.pdbx_description
1 polymer ?
#
loop_
_entity_poly.entity_id
_entity_poly.type
_entity_poly.pdbx_seq_one_letter_code
_entity_poly.pdbx_strand_id
1 'polypeptide(L)'
;KGMPTGRWWRMDNDDLEAVSKLEEVEYTSGVIWGNELHCSYKERKGDYQMMGYTPDYQKINPQKIIAGRYINEVDMVHKRKVCVIGTQVQKDLFPGEPDPTGKVIKVGGSYFTIIGVMRRESSAMSFSDVERTVVVPISLAQQMFGYGRTIHLLALAGYKDVPSKQVEKAAREAGFAPHMISPD
;
A
#
# COMPACT_ATOMS: atom_id res chain seq x y z
N LYS A 1 -5.40 -17.11 26.60
CA LYS A 1 -5.81 -18.22 25.70
C LYS A 1 -4.95 -18.11 24.45
N GLY A 2 -4.04 -19.10 24.25
CA GLY A 2 -3.11 -19.12 23.13
C GLY A 2 -3.82 -19.15 21.81
N MET A 3 -3.24 -18.46 20.83
CA MET A 3 -3.69 -18.52 19.44
C MET A 3 -3.66 -19.95 18.91
N PRO A 4 -4.57 -20.29 18.03
CA PRO A 4 -4.44 -21.54 17.28
C PRO A 4 -3.10 -21.54 16.56
N THR A 5 -2.27 -22.53 16.87
CA THR A 5 -1.01 -22.75 16.18
C THR A 5 -1.22 -22.79 14.68
N GLY A 6 -0.57 -21.91 13.93
CA GLY A 6 -0.58 -21.89 12.47
C GLY A 6 -1.24 -20.70 11.80
N ARG A 7 -1.84 -19.78 12.56
CA ARG A 7 -2.60 -18.65 11.97
C ARG A 7 -1.82 -17.33 11.84
N TRP A 8 -0.74 -17.16 12.55
CA TRP A 8 0.02 -15.90 12.60
C TRP A 8 0.83 -15.58 11.33
N TRP A 9 0.98 -16.54 10.45
CA TRP A 9 1.69 -16.40 9.17
C TRP A 9 0.74 -16.29 7.97
N ARG A 10 -0.57 -16.38 8.21
CA ARG A 10 -1.61 -16.17 7.21
C ARG A 10 -2.60 -15.12 7.70
N MET A 11 -2.33 -13.87 7.33
CA MET A 11 -3.27 -12.79 7.58
C MET A 11 -4.20 -12.62 6.40
N ASP A 12 -5.42 -12.16 6.68
CA ASP A 12 -6.41 -11.88 5.66
C ASP A 12 -7.22 -10.61 5.98
N ASN A 13 -8.20 -10.30 5.13
CA ASN A 13 -9.03 -9.12 5.30
C ASN A 13 -9.83 -9.12 6.61
N ASP A 14 -10.18 -10.29 7.15
CA ASP A 14 -10.89 -10.39 8.42
C ASP A 14 -9.98 -10.00 9.59
N ASP A 15 -8.71 -10.35 9.52
CA ASP A 15 -7.71 -9.93 10.51
C ASP A 15 -7.52 -8.41 10.48
N LEU A 16 -7.50 -7.82 9.28
CA LEU A 16 -7.42 -6.37 9.11
C LEU A 16 -8.63 -5.67 9.77
N GLU A 17 -9.83 -6.19 9.55
CA GLU A 17 -11.03 -5.67 10.17
C GLU A 17 -10.99 -5.81 11.69
N ALA A 18 -10.58 -6.97 12.18
CA ALA A 18 -10.50 -7.23 13.63
C ALA A 18 -9.52 -6.29 14.32
N VAL A 19 -8.33 -6.06 13.74
CA VAL A 19 -7.33 -5.16 14.34
C VAL A 19 -7.79 -3.71 14.31
N SER A 20 -8.58 -3.32 13.33
CA SER A 20 -9.13 -1.96 13.23
C SER A 20 -10.07 -1.60 14.39
N LYS A 21 -10.59 -2.60 15.10
CA LYS A 21 -11.50 -2.42 16.23
C LYS A 21 -10.79 -2.25 17.58
N LEU A 22 -9.47 -2.38 17.63
CA LEU A 22 -8.71 -2.15 18.85
C LEU A 22 -8.74 -0.67 19.23
N GLU A 23 -8.93 -0.40 20.53
CA GLU A 23 -9.09 0.98 21.04
C GLU A 23 -7.86 1.85 20.76
N GLU A 24 -6.68 1.27 20.74
CA GLU A 24 -5.41 1.96 20.54
C GLU A 24 -5.14 2.31 19.07
N VAL A 25 -5.86 1.69 18.14
CA VAL A 25 -5.59 1.75 16.69
C VAL A 25 -6.52 2.76 16.03
N GLU A 26 -5.93 3.78 15.38
CA GLU A 26 -6.67 4.75 14.59
C GLU A 26 -6.75 4.34 13.11
N TYR A 27 -5.63 3.93 12.54
CA TYR A 27 -5.54 3.53 11.14
C TYR A 27 -4.94 2.15 10.98
N THR A 28 -5.47 1.41 10.01
CA THR A 28 -4.93 0.10 9.61
C THR A 28 -4.76 0.06 8.11
N SER A 29 -3.76 -0.68 7.67
CA SER A 29 -3.61 -1.04 6.26
C SER A 29 -3.10 -2.47 6.15
N GLY A 30 -3.71 -3.22 5.25
CA GLY A 30 -3.06 -4.41 4.72
C GLY A 30 -1.99 -3.98 3.72
N VAL A 31 -1.01 -4.84 3.52
CA VAL A 31 0.05 -4.65 2.54
C VAL A 31 0.18 -5.93 1.71
N ILE A 32 0.07 -5.80 0.41
CA ILE A 32 0.46 -6.83 -0.54
C ILE A 32 1.79 -6.43 -1.14
N TRP A 33 2.79 -7.23 -0.90
CA TRP A 33 4.08 -7.11 -1.53
C TRP A 33 4.02 -7.82 -2.88
N GLY A 34 3.81 -7.06 -3.94
CA GLY A 34 3.75 -7.60 -5.29
C GLY A 34 5.16 -7.87 -5.84
N ASN A 35 5.18 -8.50 -6.99
CA ASN A 35 6.43 -8.75 -7.70
C ASN A 35 6.91 -7.47 -8.40
N GLU A 36 8.18 -7.47 -8.76
CA GLU A 36 8.71 -6.53 -9.75
C GLU A 36 8.06 -6.87 -11.10
N LEU A 37 7.37 -5.90 -11.69
CA LEU A 37 6.62 -6.08 -12.92
C LEU A 37 7.15 -5.17 -14.02
N HIS A 38 7.07 -5.67 -15.24
CA HIS A 38 7.37 -4.89 -16.43
C HIS A 38 6.26 -3.89 -16.69
N CYS A 39 6.64 -2.60 -16.77
CA CYS A 39 5.72 -1.51 -17.02
C CYS A 39 6.09 -0.81 -18.31
N SER A 40 5.09 -0.36 -19.06
CA SER A 40 5.32 0.33 -20.32
C SER A 40 4.29 1.40 -20.62
N TYR A 41 4.74 2.43 -21.31
CA TYR A 41 3.89 3.45 -21.93
C TYR A 41 4.45 3.74 -23.32
N LYS A 42 3.69 3.41 -24.37
CA LYS A 42 4.16 3.49 -25.76
C LYS A 42 5.47 2.71 -25.90
N GLU A 43 6.56 3.36 -26.35
CA GLU A 43 7.86 2.75 -26.54
C GLU A 43 8.74 2.74 -25.29
N ARG A 44 8.30 3.44 -24.22
CA ARG A 44 9.03 3.51 -22.94
C ARG A 44 8.66 2.35 -22.06
N LYS A 45 9.65 1.81 -21.36
CA LYS A 45 9.47 0.63 -20.51
C LYS A 45 10.46 0.62 -19.36
N GLY A 46 10.15 -0.12 -18.33
CA GLY A 46 10.99 -0.36 -17.16
C GLY A 46 10.38 -1.41 -16.27
N ASP A 47 11.14 -1.85 -15.28
CA ASP A 47 10.68 -2.83 -14.28
C ASP A 47 10.57 -2.14 -12.93
N TYR A 48 9.41 -2.26 -12.27
CA TYR A 48 9.12 -1.56 -11.04
C TYR A 48 8.37 -2.46 -10.06
N GLN A 49 8.59 -2.21 -8.77
CA GLN A 49 7.92 -2.92 -7.70
C GLN A 49 6.46 -2.52 -7.64
N MET A 50 5.54 -3.49 -7.65
CA MET A 50 4.14 -3.25 -7.39
C MET A 50 3.83 -3.49 -5.90
N MET A 51 3.09 -2.57 -5.30
CA MET A 51 2.61 -2.68 -3.92
C MET A 51 1.11 -2.44 -3.89
N GLY A 52 0.40 -3.24 -3.07
CA GLY A 52 -1.01 -3.04 -2.81
C GLY A 52 -1.24 -2.56 -1.39
N TYR A 53 -1.99 -1.47 -1.23
CA TYR A 53 -2.30 -0.89 0.07
C TYR A 53 -3.78 -0.57 0.18
N THR A 54 -4.28 -0.51 1.43
CA THR A 54 -5.53 0.19 1.72
C THR A 54 -5.30 1.70 1.69
N PRO A 55 -6.35 2.51 1.43
CA PRO A 55 -6.19 3.97 1.35
C PRO A 55 -5.55 4.61 2.57
N ASP A 56 -5.83 4.09 3.77
CA ASP A 56 -5.30 4.64 5.02
C ASP A 56 -3.80 4.38 5.22
N TYR A 57 -3.16 3.62 4.34
CA TYR A 57 -1.70 3.49 4.36
C TYR A 57 -1.01 4.86 4.28
N GLN A 58 -1.57 5.80 3.53
CA GLN A 58 -1.07 7.17 3.45
C GLN A 58 -1.11 7.91 4.79
N LYS A 59 -2.03 7.52 5.68
CA LYS A 59 -2.10 8.06 7.05
C LYS A 59 -1.04 7.45 7.97
N ILE A 60 -0.66 6.20 7.69
CA ILE A 60 0.32 5.46 8.49
C ILE A 60 1.75 5.81 8.10
N ASN A 61 2.01 5.85 6.80
CA ASN A 61 3.34 6.14 6.24
C ASN A 61 3.22 7.14 5.09
N PRO A 62 2.99 8.42 5.40
CA PRO A 62 2.71 9.43 4.37
C PRO A 62 3.83 9.57 3.37
N GLN A 63 3.46 9.61 2.08
CA GLN A 63 4.33 9.99 0.99
C GLN A 63 3.87 11.33 0.43
N LYS A 64 4.77 12.09 -0.15
CA LYS A 64 4.40 13.36 -0.75
C LYS A 64 3.78 13.13 -2.12
N ILE A 65 2.54 13.56 -2.31
CA ILE A 65 1.85 13.53 -3.58
C ILE A 65 2.19 14.83 -4.32
N ILE A 66 2.93 14.71 -5.41
CA ILE A 66 3.41 15.86 -6.17
C ILE A 66 2.54 16.16 -7.40
N ALA A 67 1.68 15.23 -7.79
CA ALA A 67 0.67 15.40 -8.84
C ALA A 67 -0.50 14.48 -8.55
N GLY A 68 -1.72 14.92 -8.84
CA GLY A 68 -2.91 14.11 -8.68
C GLY A 68 -3.26 13.80 -7.23
N ARG A 69 -3.66 12.57 -6.96
CA ARG A 69 -4.15 12.10 -5.66
C ARG A 69 -3.67 10.69 -5.33
N TYR A 70 -3.84 10.30 -4.08
CA TYR A 70 -3.65 8.91 -3.63
C TYR A 70 -4.92 8.09 -3.86
N ILE A 71 -4.81 6.76 -3.73
CA ILE A 71 -5.98 5.87 -3.80
C ILE A 71 -6.96 6.20 -2.69
N ASN A 72 -8.25 6.01 -2.95
CA ASN A 72 -9.32 6.27 -1.99
C ASN A 72 -10.27 5.06 -1.87
N GLU A 73 -11.23 5.16 -0.96
CA GLU A 73 -12.17 4.08 -0.67
C GLU A 73 -13.01 3.68 -1.90
N VAL A 74 -13.36 4.63 -2.75
CA VAL A 74 -14.13 4.35 -3.97
C VAL A 74 -13.32 3.48 -4.92
N ASP A 75 -12.02 3.75 -5.06
CA ASP A 75 -11.11 2.93 -5.85
C ASP A 75 -11.06 1.49 -5.32
N MET A 76 -11.05 1.34 -3.99
CA MET A 76 -11.04 0.03 -3.33
C MET A 76 -12.32 -0.76 -3.57
N VAL A 77 -13.46 -0.14 -3.30
CA VAL A 77 -14.79 -0.77 -3.38
C VAL A 77 -15.09 -1.22 -4.81
N HIS A 78 -14.79 -0.37 -5.79
CA HIS A 78 -15.04 -0.68 -7.19
C HIS A 78 -13.89 -1.40 -7.88
N LYS A 79 -12.84 -1.76 -7.15
CA LYS A 79 -11.64 -2.43 -7.71
C LYS A 79 -11.14 -1.73 -8.98
N ARG A 80 -11.04 -0.40 -8.90
CA ARG A 80 -10.63 0.41 -10.04
C ARG A 80 -9.19 0.12 -10.43
N LYS A 81 -8.95 -0.02 -11.73
CA LYS A 81 -7.59 -0.19 -12.27
C LYS A 81 -6.89 1.16 -12.33
N VAL A 82 -6.53 1.66 -11.16
CA VAL A 82 -5.82 2.92 -10.97
C VAL A 82 -4.51 2.68 -10.23
N CYS A 83 -3.54 3.55 -10.44
CA CYS A 83 -2.26 3.45 -9.76
C CYS A 83 -1.68 4.82 -9.42
N VAL A 84 -0.87 4.84 -8.37
CA VAL A 84 -0.01 5.97 -8.01
C VAL A 84 1.41 5.53 -8.30
N ILE A 85 2.14 6.32 -9.07
CA ILE A 85 3.52 5.99 -9.48
C ILE A 85 4.54 6.86 -8.76
N GLY A 86 5.70 6.27 -8.49
CA GLY A 86 6.84 7.03 -7.96
C GLY A 86 7.49 7.91 -9.02
N THR A 87 8.29 8.87 -8.57
CA THR A 87 8.92 9.86 -9.47
C THR A 87 9.89 9.24 -10.48
N GLN A 88 10.55 8.13 -10.14
CA GLN A 88 11.43 7.46 -11.10
C GLN A 88 10.62 6.80 -12.22
N VAL A 89 9.49 6.20 -11.89
CA VAL A 89 8.57 5.64 -12.89
C VAL A 89 8.08 6.75 -13.83
N GLN A 90 7.71 7.88 -13.26
CA GLN A 90 7.28 9.04 -14.06
C GLN A 90 8.39 9.52 -14.99
N LYS A 91 9.62 9.66 -14.51
CA LYS A 91 10.74 10.12 -15.33
C LYS A 91 11.08 9.15 -16.45
N ASP A 92 11.02 7.85 -16.18
CA ASP A 92 11.35 6.81 -17.15
C ASP A 92 10.30 6.70 -18.25
N LEU A 93 9.01 6.71 -17.88
CA LEU A 93 7.92 6.50 -18.82
C LEU A 93 7.38 7.79 -19.45
N PHE A 94 7.52 8.92 -18.76
CA PHE A 94 7.00 10.22 -19.15
C PHE A 94 8.07 11.32 -19.01
N PRO A 95 9.23 11.18 -19.71
CA PRO A 95 10.29 12.19 -19.58
C PRO A 95 9.79 13.56 -20.03
N GLY A 96 10.04 14.57 -19.20
CA GLY A 96 9.58 15.93 -19.48
C GLY A 96 8.10 16.18 -19.19
N GLU A 97 7.37 15.21 -18.66
CA GLU A 97 5.96 15.33 -18.32
C GLU A 97 5.77 15.03 -16.82
N PRO A 98 5.86 16.03 -15.95
CA PRO A 98 5.83 15.81 -14.50
C PRO A 98 4.45 15.42 -13.96
N ASP A 99 3.37 15.67 -14.72
CA ASP A 99 2.02 15.27 -14.34
C ASP A 99 1.38 14.38 -15.41
N PRO A 100 1.66 13.06 -15.40
CA PRO A 100 1.06 12.12 -16.32
C PRO A 100 -0.31 11.60 -15.85
N THR A 101 -0.98 12.26 -14.92
CA THR A 101 -2.29 11.81 -14.43
C THR A 101 -3.30 11.73 -15.59
N GLY A 102 -4.11 10.67 -15.57
CA GLY A 102 -5.04 10.36 -16.65
C GLY A 102 -4.45 9.50 -17.76
N LYS A 103 -3.13 9.37 -17.85
CA LYS A 103 -2.50 8.46 -18.81
C LYS A 103 -2.65 7.01 -18.34
N VAL A 104 -2.68 6.10 -19.30
CA VAL A 104 -2.82 4.66 -19.05
C VAL A 104 -1.49 3.98 -19.32
N ILE A 105 -1.01 3.24 -18.35
CA ILE A 105 0.22 2.43 -18.48
C ILE A 105 -0.11 0.95 -18.42
N LYS A 106 0.72 0.15 -19.04
CA LYS A 106 0.64 -1.31 -18.93
C LYS A 106 1.55 -1.76 -17.80
N VAL A 107 1.00 -2.49 -16.83
CA VAL A 107 1.75 -3.03 -15.69
C VAL A 107 1.53 -4.54 -15.67
N GLY A 108 2.60 -5.30 -15.97
CA GLY A 108 2.56 -6.76 -16.06
C GLY A 108 1.62 -7.24 -17.15
N GLY A 109 0.65 -7.28 -17.44
CA GLY A 109 -0.31 -7.67 -18.49
C GLY A 109 -1.63 -6.90 -18.41
N SER A 110 -1.72 -5.96 -17.48
CA SER A 110 -2.94 -5.19 -17.22
C SER A 110 -2.70 -3.70 -17.42
N TYR A 111 -3.76 -2.98 -17.72
CA TYR A 111 -3.72 -1.53 -17.94
C TYR A 111 -4.24 -0.79 -16.71
N PHE A 112 -3.53 0.25 -16.31
CA PHE A 112 -3.87 1.09 -15.14
C PHE A 112 -3.86 2.55 -15.53
N THR A 113 -4.84 3.30 -15.02
CA THR A 113 -4.86 4.76 -15.15
C THR A 113 -4.03 5.36 -14.01
N ILE A 114 -3.08 6.21 -14.35
CA ILE A 114 -2.31 6.97 -13.36
C ILE A 114 -3.21 8.03 -12.75
N ILE A 115 -3.33 8.01 -11.42
CA ILE A 115 -4.11 9.00 -10.67
C ILE A 115 -3.25 9.93 -9.84
N GLY A 116 -1.98 9.60 -9.63
CA GLY A 116 -1.06 10.43 -8.86
C GLY A 116 0.39 10.05 -9.05
N VAL A 117 1.25 10.97 -8.68
CA VAL A 117 2.71 10.78 -8.64
C VAL A 117 3.18 11.08 -7.22
N MET A 118 4.02 10.21 -6.67
CA MET A 118 4.49 10.33 -5.30
C MET A 118 6.02 10.32 -5.23
N ARG A 119 6.53 10.94 -4.17
CA ARG A 119 7.92 10.79 -3.76
C ARG A 119 8.00 10.53 -2.26
N ARG A 120 9.15 10.06 -1.82
CA ARG A 120 9.39 9.83 -0.40
C ARG A 120 9.26 11.14 0.37
N GLU A 121 8.54 11.08 1.50
CA GLU A 121 8.61 12.12 2.52
C GLU A 121 9.79 11.81 3.44
N SER A 122 10.54 12.83 3.85
CA SER A 122 11.75 12.66 4.65
C SER A 122 11.52 11.95 6.00
N SER A 123 10.32 12.07 6.55
CA SER A 123 9.91 11.43 7.80
C SER A 123 9.33 10.02 7.60
N ALA A 124 9.15 9.59 6.35
CA ALA A 124 8.51 8.31 6.07
C ALA A 124 9.45 7.13 6.37
N MET A 125 8.84 6.02 6.79
CA MET A 125 9.56 4.77 6.98
C MET A 125 10.07 4.21 5.65
N SER A 126 11.29 3.68 5.66
CA SER A 126 11.89 3.07 4.48
C SER A 126 11.44 1.61 4.39
N PHE A 127 10.33 1.39 3.68
CA PHE A 127 9.76 0.06 3.50
C PHE A 127 10.00 -0.49 2.09
N SER A 128 10.02 0.40 1.11
CA SER A 128 10.32 0.08 -0.29
C SER A 128 10.96 1.30 -0.94
N ASP A 129 11.48 1.12 -2.15
CA ASP A 129 11.97 2.25 -2.96
C ASP A 129 10.77 2.97 -3.55
N VAL A 130 10.28 3.98 -2.84
CA VAL A 130 9.06 4.72 -3.18
C VAL A 130 9.10 5.27 -4.61
N GLU A 131 10.24 5.82 -5.00
CA GLU A 131 10.39 6.44 -6.33
C GLU A 131 10.27 5.42 -7.47
N ARG A 132 10.55 4.14 -7.20
CA ARG A 132 10.47 3.06 -8.17
C ARG A 132 9.27 2.12 -7.92
N THR A 133 8.26 2.60 -7.26
CA THR A 133 7.10 1.79 -6.87
C THR A 133 5.86 2.22 -7.65
N VAL A 134 5.03 1.24 -7.98
CA VAL A 134 3.66 1.43 -8.50
C VAL A 134 2.71 0.93 -7.43
N VAL A 135 1.89 1.82 -6.89
CA VAL A 135 0.91 1.49 -5.85
C VAL A 135 -0.48 1.32 -6.47
N VAL A 136 -1.14 0.23 -6.12
CA VAL A 136 -2.51 -0.06 -6.55
C VAL A 136 -3.40 -0.32 -5.33
N PRO A 137 -4.73 -0.24 -5.45
CA PRO A 137 -5.63 -0.69 -4.39
C PRO A 137 -5.36 -2.14 -4.02
N ILE A 138 -5.32 -2.44 -2.72
CA ILE A 138 -4.98 -3.79 -2.24
C ILE A 138 -5.92 -4.86 -2.81
N SER A 139 -7.21 -4.54 -2.94
CA SER A 139 -8.20 -5.46 -3.51
C SER A 139 -7.85 -5.88 -4.94
N LEU A 140 -7.29 -4.97 -5.71
CA LEU A 140 -6.86 -5.25 -7.07
C LEU A 140 -5.58 -6.08 -7.09
N ALA A 141 -4.62 -5.78 -6.21
CA ALA A 141 -3.40 -6.59 -6.08
C ALA A 141 -3.73 -8.02 -5.67
N GLN A 142 -4.65 -8.21 -4.72
CA GLN A 142 -5.11 -9.54 -4.32
C GLN A 142 -5.69 -10.31 -5.50
N GLN A 143 -6.49 -9.67 -6.33
CA GLN A 143 -7.09 -10.28 -7.50
C GLN A 143 -6.05 -10.62 -8.57
N MET A 144 -5.17 -9.69 -8.88
CA MET A 144 -4.15 -9.87 -9.93
C MET A 144 -3.19 -11.01 -9.65
N PHE A 145 -2.79 -11.18 -8.39
CA PHE A 145 -1.82 -12.21 -8.00
C PHE A 145 -2.47 -13.49 -7.49
N GLY A 146 -3.79 -13.57 -7.49
CA GLY A 146 -4.50 -14.77 -7.04
C GLY A 146 -4.38 -15.03 -5.54
N TYR A 147 -4.21 -13.99 -4.73
CA TYR A 147 -4.07 -14.13 -3.28
C TYR A 147 -5.40 -14.23 -2.53
N GLY A 148 -6.53 -14.11 -3.23
CA GLY A 148 -7.84 -14.15 -2.59
C GLY A 148 -8.00 -13.00 -1.58
N ARG A 149 -8.13 -13.36 -0.30
CA ARG A 149 -8.25 -12.40 0.81
C ARG A 149 -6.98 -12.26 1.64
N THR A 150 -5.89 -12.92 1.23
CA THR A 150 -4.62 -12.91 1.94
C THR A 150 -3.98 -11.54 1.89
N ILE A 151 -3.39 -11.10 3.01
CA ILE A 151 -2.49 -9.94 3.09
C ILE A 151 -1.12 -10.42 3.57
N HIS A 152 -0.07 -9.75 3.13
CA HIS A 152 1.30 -10.15 3.47
C HIS A 152 1.77 -9.52 4.77
N LEU A 153 1.47 -8.24 4.96
CA LEU A 153 1.88 -7.48 6.12
C LEU A 153 0.70 -6.65 6.64
N LEU A 154 0.77 -6.31 7.92
CA LEU A 154 -0.19 -5.46 8.60
C LEU A 154 0.52 -4.20 9.07
N ALA A 155 -0.01 -3.04 8.67
CA ALA A 155 0.48 -1.74 9.08
C ALA A 155 -0.55 -1.06 9.97
N LEU A 156 -0.09 -0.44 11.05
CA LEU A 156 -0.94 0.21 12.06
C LEU A 156 -0.45 1.60 12.38
N ALA A 157 -1.38 2.46 12.79
CA ALA A 157 -1.08 3.72 13.46
C ALA A 157 -2.03 3.89 14.64
N GLY A 158 -1.48 4.29 15.78
CA GLY A 158 -2.27 4.60 16.97
C GLY A 158 -2.83 6.01 16.93
N TYR A 159 -3.77 6.28 17.84
CA TYR A 159 -4.21 7.63 18.10
C TYR A 159 -3.05 8.49 18.61
N LYS A 160 -3.15 9.81 18.45
CA LYS A 160 -2.07 10.76 18.73
C LYS A 160 -1.44 10.60 20.12
N ASP A 161 -2.26 10.28 21.13
CA ASP A 161 -1.80 10.17 22.51
C ASP A 161 -1.43 8.74 22.92
N VAL A 162 -1.44 7.80 21.98
CA VAL A 162 -1.11 6.40 22.23
C VAL A 162 0.28 6.10 21.71
N PRO A 163 1.25 5.76 22.57
CA PRO A 163 2.60 5.40 22.13
C PRO A 163 2.59 4.18 21.21
N SER A 164 3.49 4.15 20.22
CA SER A 164 3.61 3.03 19.28
C SER A 164 3.82 1.69 19.97
N LYS A 165 4.55 1.67 21.07
CA LYS A 165 4.75 0.44 21.88
C LYS A 165 3.46 -0.09 22.46
N GLN A 166 2.54 0.81 22.84
CA GLN A 166 1.23 0.41 23.37
C GLN A 166 0.35 -0.17 22.25
N VAL A 167 0.41 0.41 21.05
CA VAL A 167 -0.28 -0.13 19.87
C VAL A 167 0.24 -1.53 19.54
N GLU A 168 1.55 -1.70 19.55
CA GLU A 168 2.17 -3.01 19.30
C GLU A 168 1.72 -4.03 20.33
N LYS A 169 1.76 -3.67 21.61
CA LYS A 169 1.33 -4.54 22.71
C LYS A 169 -0.13 -4.97 22.57
N ALA A 170 -1.02 -4.01 22.29
CA ALA A 170 -2.44 -4.30 22.10
C ALA A 170 -2.68 -5.26 20.92
N ALA A 171 -1.99 -5.04 19.80
CA ALA A 171 -2.09 -5.92 18.65
C ALA A 171 -1.58 -7.33 18.96
N ARG A 172 -0.46 -7.47 19.64
CA ARG A 172 0.12 -8.78 20.03
C ARG A 172 -0.78 -9.52 21.02
N GLU A 173 -1.34 -8.83 22.00
CA GLU A 173 -2.27 -9.42 22.97
C GLU A 173 -3.55 -9.91 22.30
N ALA A 174 -4.01 -9.21 21.27
CA ALA A 174 -5.15 -9.61 20.46
C ALA A 174 -4.84 -10.72 19.44
N GLY A 175 -3.55 -11.10 19.35
CA GLY A 175 -3.13 -12.19 18.49
C GLY A 175 -2.60 -11.81 17.13
N PHE A 176 -2.28 -10.54 16.91
CA PHE A 176 -1.74 -10.04 15.64
C PHE A 176 -0.24 -9.77 15.75
N ALA A 177 0.47 -9.88 14.63
CA ALA A 177 1.89 -9.56 14.54
C ALA A 177 2.08 -8.45 13.51
N PRO A 178 1.90 -7.18 13.90
CA PRO A 178 2.07 -6.06 12.97
C PRO A 178 3.54 -5.95 12.56
N HIS A 179 3.78 -5.73 11.28
CA HIS A 179 5.12 -5.57 10.73
C HIS A 179 5.51 -4.11 10.55
N MET A 180 4.55 -3.20 10.61
CA MET A 180 4.79 -1.78 10.49
C MET A 180 3.87 -1.04 11.45
N ILE A 181 4.45 -0.24 12.32
CA ILE A 181 3.71 0.66 13.21
C ILE A 181 4.26 2.05 12.98
N SER A 182 3.36 3.02 12.75
CA SER A 182 3.76 4.41 12.56
C SER A 182 4.49 4.89 13.81
N PRO A 183 5.64 5.57 13.67
CA PRO A 183 6.33 6.16 14.82
C PRO A 183 5.47 7.23 15.51
N ASP A 184 5.78 7.45 16.76
CA ASP A 184 5.13 8.46 17.60
C ASP A 184 5.40 9.88 17.12
#